data_431df8c614723a4e569d17d092e788b6
#
_entry.id   431df8c614723a4e569d17d092e788b6
#
_cell.length_a   1.000
_cell.length_b   1.000
_cell.length_c   1.000
_cell.angle_alpha   90.00
_cell.angle_beta   90.00
_cell.angle_gamma   90.00
#
_symmetry.space_group_name_H-M   'P 1'
#
loop_
_entity.id
_entity.type
_entity.pdbx_description
1 polymer ?
#
loop_
_entity_poly.entity_id
_entity_poly.type
_entity_poly.pdbx_seq_one_letter_code
_entity_poly.pdbx_strand_id
1 'polypeptide(L)'
;MFDNLSDKLDKALHVLKGHGQITEINVAETTKEVRRALLDADVNFKIAKEFTNRVKEKALGQNVLTSLQPGQLMVKIVKDELTQLMGGDAEGINLSGNPSVILMSGLQGSGKTTFSGKLANYLKQKKSKNPLLVACDVYRPAAIDQLHIVGEQIGVEVFSDKENSDPVSLAKAGMAHAKSNGFNVVIIDTAGRLAVDEQMMTEIANIRDAVNPQETLFVVDSMTGQDAVNTAKAFNEVLNFDGVILTKLDGDTRGGAAISIKSVVDKPIKFIGTGEKMDAIDVFHPARMADRILGMGDVISLVERAQEQFDEEEARKIQKKIAKNKFGFDDFLNQIQQIKKMGSMKDLMGMIPGAGKALKGMDIDDDAFKHVEAIIHSMTPDERSNPSKLDAGRKKRIAKGSGRTIQEVNQLLKQFDQMSKMMKMMQGGGGKKMMQMMQNMK
;
A
#
# COMPACT_ATOMS: atom_id res chain seq x y z
N MET A 1 -3.51 3.81 7.22
CA MET A 1 -3.15 4.75 6.13
C MET A 1 -4.20 5.84 6.08
N PHE A 2 -3.83 7.10 6.26
CA PHE A 2 -4.70 8.30 6.23
C PHE A 2 -5.86 8.36 7.24
N ASP A 3 -5.87 7.56 8.29
CA ASP A 3 -7.04 7.39 9.17
C ASP A 3 -7.49 8.70 9.81
N ASN A 4 -6.54 9.56 10.23
CA ASN A 4 -6.84 10.86 10.83
C ASN A 4 -7.48 11.83 9.81
N LEU A 5 -6.90 11.92 8.61
CA LEU A 5 -7.43 12.78 7.55
C LEU A 5 -8.82 12.30 7.07
N SER A 6 -8.97 10.99 6.86
CA SER A 6 -10.23 10.39 6.43
C SER A 6 -11.37 10.68 7.41
N ASP A 7 -11.11 10.55 8.73
CA ASP A 7 -12.11 10.83 9.76
C ASP A 7 -12.54 12.29 9.78
N LYS A 8 -11.59 13.22 9.61
CA LYS A 8 -11.89 14.66 9.60
C LYS A 8 -12.65 15.07 8.35
N LEU A 9 -12.26 14.53 7.17
CA LEU A 9 -12.97 14.78 5.92
C LEU A 9 -14.37 14.17 5.92
N ASP A 10 -14.53 12.95 6.44
CA ASP A 10 -15.85 12.34 6.55
C ASP A 10 -16.77 13.15 7.47
N LYS A 11 -16.28 13.65 8.62
CA LYS A 11 -17.04 14.54 9.48
C LYS A 11 -17.45 15.83 8.78
N ALA A 12 -16.52 16.46 8.06
CA ALA A 12 -16.79 17.69 7.31
C ALA A 12 -17.84 17.48 6.22
N LEU A 13 -17.79 16.36 5.51
CA LEU A 13 -18.71 16.04 4.42
C LEU A 13 -20.03 15.43 4.91
N HIS A 14 -20.04 14.81 6.10
CA HIS A 14 -21.25 14.18 6.66
C HIS A 14 -22.35 15.20 6.95
N VAL A 15 -21.98 16.43 7.30
CA VAL A 15 -22.94 17.52 7.52
C VAL A 15 -23.83 17.74 6.29
N LEU A 16 -23.29 17.51 5.09
CA LEU A 16 -24.03 17.68 3.84
C LEU A 16 -24.81 16.43 3.40
N LYS A 17 -24.48 15.25 3.88
CA LYS A 17 -25.12 13.98 3.47
C LYS A 17 -26.58 13.85 3.92
N GLY A 18 -26.99 14.60 4.95
CA GLY A 18 -28.34 14.55 5.54
C GLY A 18 -29.30 15.65 5.06
N HIS A 19 -28.84 16.63 4.29
CA HIS A 19 -29.65 17.75 3.86
C HIS A 19 -30.20 17.53 2.45
N GLY A 20 -31.52 17.58 2.32
CA GLY A 20 -32.20 17.53 1.01
C GLY A 20 -31.98 18.77 0.15
N GLN A 21 -31.55 19.89 0.76
CA GLN A 21 -31.13 21.13 0.10
C GLN A 21 -29.85 21.64 0.75
N ILE A 22 -28.91 22.11 -0.04
CA ILE A 22 -27.65 22.72 0.39
C ILE A 22 -27.67 24.19 -0.01
N THR A 23 -27.27 25.07 0.91
CA THR A 23 -27.12 26.50 0.67
C THR A 23 -25.68 26.89 0.41
N GLU A 24 -25.43 28.07 -0.15
CA GLU A 24 -24.08 28.62 -0.29
C GLU A 24 -23.33 28.70 1.05
N ILE A 25 -24.06 28.95 2.14
CA ILE A 25 -23.51 28.97 3.50
C ILE A 25 -22.98 27.59 3.89
N ASN A 26 -23.77 26.53 3.61
CA ASN A 26 -23.35 25.15 3.90
C ASN A 26 -22.10 24.76 3.09
N VAL A 27 -22.00 25.18 1.82
CA VAL A 27 -20.81 24.96 0.98
C VAL A 27 -19.60 25.68 1.59
N ALA A 28 -19.78 26.94 2.03
CA ALA A 28 -18.71 27.75 2.61
C ALA A 28 -18.23 27.13 3.95
N GLU A 29 -19.11 26.69 4.82
CA GLU A 29 -18.79 26.01 6.08
C GLU A 29 -18.06 24.70 5.83
N THR A 30 -18.59 23.84 4.95
CA THR A 30 -17.96 22.58 4.61
C THR A 30 -16.56 22.76 4.02
N THR A 31 -16.37 23.69 3.10
CA THR A 31 -15.04 23.96 2.53
C THR A 31 -14.07 24.51 3.56
N LYS A 32 -14.54 25.25 4.58
CA LYS A 32 -13.73 25.70 5.71
C LYS A 32 -13.26 24.51 6.57
N GLU A 33 -14.16 23.58 6.90
CA GLU A 33 -13.81 22.38 7.66
C GLU A 33 -12.90 21.43 6.86
N VAL A 34 -13.13 21.27 5.55
CA VAL A 34 -12.21 20.52 4.65
C VAL A 34 -10.81 21.17 4.67
N ARG A 35 -10.72 22.49 4.57
CA ARG A 35 -9.42 23.19 4.68
C ARG A 35 -8.73 22.91 6.00
N ARG A 36 -9.47 22.94 7.10
CA ARG A 36 -8.94 22.65 8.44
C ARG A 36 -8.43 21.22 8.53
N ALA A 37 -9.18 20.24 7.99
CA ALA A 37 -8.76 18.85 7.92
C ALA A 37 -7.46 18.66 7.15
N LEU A 38 -7.29 19.35 6.02
CA LEU A 38 -6.04 19.31 5.23
C LEU A 38 -4.86 19.96 5.98
N LEU A 39 -5.07 21.08 6.65
CA LEU A 39 -4.01 21.72 7.45
C LEU A 39 -3.58 20.86 8.64
N ASP A 40 -4.52 20.24 9.31
CA ASP A 40 -4.27 19.29 10.42
C ASP A 40 -3.55 18.01 9.93
N ALA A 41 -3.62 17.72 8.63
CA ALA A 41 -2.90 16.66 7.96
C ALA A 41 -1.53 17.07 7.41
N ASP A 42 -1.01 18.22 7.82
CA ASP A 42 0.26 18.81 7.36
C ASP A 42 0.30 19.15 5.85
N VAL A 43 -0.84 19.40 5.23
CA VAL A 43 -0.90 19.95 3.87
C VAL A 43 -0.51 21.43 3.91
N ASN A 44 0.32 21.86 2.97
CA ASN A 44 0.74 23.26 2.86
C ASN A 44 -0.48 24.21 2.77
N PHE A 45 -0.42 25.31 3.52
CA PHE A 45 -1.53 26.29 3.61
C PHE A 45 -1.99 26.81 2.25
N LYS A 46 -1.06 27.15 1.35
CA LYS A 46 -1.36 27.67 0.02
C LYS A 46 -2.13 26.62 -0.79
N ILE A 47 -1.65 25.38 -0.77
CA ILE A 47 -2.28 24.24 -1.45
C ILE A 47 -3.69 23.98 -0.91
N ALA A 48 -3.85 23.91 0.42
CA ALA A 48 -5.14 23.70 1.05
C ALA A 48 -6.14 24.82 0.73
N LYS A 49 -5.67 26.10 0.66
CA LYS A 49 -6.49 27.23 0.28
C LYS A 49 -6.94 27.16 -1.19
N GLU A 50 -6.00 26.92 -2.11
CA GLU A 50 -6.29 26.80 -3.54
C GLU A 50 -7.25 25.65 -3.83
N PHE A 51 -7.01 24.47 -3.22
CA PHE A 51 -7.88 23.32 -3.30
C PHE A 51 -9.32 23.65 -2.88
N THR A 52 -9.50 24.23 -1.69
CA THR A 52 -10.84 24.56 -1.19
C THR A 52 -11.54 25.67 -1.98
N ASN A 53 -10.79 26.58 -2.58
CA ASN A 53 -11.37 27.57 -3.50
C ASN A 53 -11.89 26.91 -4.77
N ARG A 54 -11.12 26.01 -5.40
CA ARG A 54 -11.58 25.23 -6.58
C ARG A 54 -12.80 24.37 -6.26
N VAL A 55 -12.81 23.70 -5.12
CA VAL A 55 -13.97 22.93 -4.65
C VAL A 55 -15.20 23.83 -4.51
N LYS A 56 -15.05 25.02 -3.91
CA LYS A 56 -16.15 25.99 -3.75
C LYS A 56 -16.68 26.48 -5.11
N GLU A 57 -15.78 26.87 -6.00
CA GLU A 57 -16.16 27.34 -7.36
C GLU A 57 -16.91 26.26 -8.14
N LYS A 58 -16.43 25.02 -8.13
CA LYS A 58 -17.11 23.91 -8.81
C LYS A 58 -18.43 23.56 -8.16
N ALA A 59 -18.53 23.62 -6.85
CA ALA A 59 -19.78 23.37 -6.13
C ALA A 59 -20.86 24.39 -6.48
N LEU A 60 -20.50 25.67 -6.58
CA LEU A 60 -21.43 26.74 -6.97
C LEU A 60 -21.75 26.69 -8.47
N GLY A 61 -20.78 26.38 -9.34
CA GLY A 61 -20.94 26.33 -10.81
C GLY A 61 -21.71 25.10 -11.32
N GLN A 62 -21.69 23.98 -10.62
CA GLN A 62 -22.35 22.72 -11.03
C GLN A 62 -23.79 22.57 -10.50
N ASN A 63 -24.43 23.63 -10.05
CA ASN A 63 -25.79 23.61 -9.50
C ASN A 63 -25.98 22.57 -8.37
N VAL A 64 -24.95 22.39 -7.52
CA VAL A 64 -25.04 21.50 -6.34
C VAL A 64 -26.23 21.86 -5.46
N LEU A 65 -26.54 23.16 -5.40
CA LEU A 65 -27.64 23.70 -4.60
C LEU A 65 -29.02 23.23 -5.10
N THR A 66 -29.15 22.89 -6.37
CA THR A 66 -30.41 22.45 -7.02
C THR A 66 -30.44 20.94 -7.29
N SER A 67 -29.37 20.21 -6.97
CA SER A 67 -29.28 18.77 -7.18
C SER A 67 -30.23 17.99 -6.28
N LEU A 68 -30.75 16.86 -6.78
CA LEU A 68 -31.53 15.90 -5.98
C LEU A 68 -30.66 15.20 -4.90
N GLN A 69 -29.33 15.14 -5.11
CA GLN A 69 -28.37 14.51 -4.18
C GLN A 69 -27.15 15.41 -3.96
N PRO A 70 -27.31 16.59 -3.39
CA PRO A 70 -26.26 17.60 -3.34
C PRO A 70 -25.04 17.15 -2.50
N GLY A 71 -25.26 16.36 -1.43
CA GLY A 71 -24.17 15.81 -0.61
C GLY A 71 -23.28 14.84 -1.38
N GLN A 72 -23.85 13.99 -2.24
CA GLN A 72 -23.07 13.07 -3.07
C GLN A 72 -22.28 13.82 -4.16
N LEU A 73 -22.89 14.83 -4.76
CA LEU A 73 -22.20 15.66 -5.76
C LEU A 73 -21.02 16.41 -5.14
N MET A 74 -21.16 16.92 -3.93
CA MET A 74 -20.07 17.57 -3.19
C MET A 74 -18.92 16.61 -2.90
N VAL A 75 -19.21 15.38 -2.46
CA VAL A 75 -18.19 14.34 -2.25
C VAL A 75 -17.46 14.02 -3.55
N LYS A 76 -18.19 13.93 -4.67
CA LYS A 76 -17.58 13.71 -6.00
C LYS A 76 -16.65 14.86 -6.37
N ILE A 77 -17.05 16.12 -6.19
CA ILE A 77 -16.21 17.29 -6.48
C ILE A 77 -14.93 17.25 -5.66
N VAL A 78 -15.03 16.95 -4.34
CA VAL A 78 -13.85 16.83 -3.47
C VAL A 78 -12.95 15.69 -3.92
N LYS A 79 -13.51 14.53 -4.31
CA LYS A 79 -12.75 13.40 -4.86
C LYS A 79 -12.00 13.79 -6.13
N ASP A 80 -12.70 14.38 -7.09
CA ASP A 80 -12.12 14.77 -8.37
C ASP A 80 -10.99 15.79 -8.19
N GLU A 81 -11.16 16.77 -7.28
CA GLU A 81 -10.13 17.74 -6.95
C GLU A 81 -8.93 17.13 -6.21
N LEU A 82 -9.16 16.18 -5.28
CA LEU A 82 -8.06 15.43 -4.63
C LEU A 82 -7.28 14.62 -5.67
N THR A 83 -7.97 13.95 -6.58
CA THR A 83 -7.35 13.18 -7.67
C THR A 83 -6.46 14.08 -8.52
N GLN A 84 -6.95 15.23 -8.94
CA GLN A 84 -6.18 16.20 -9.73
C GLN A 84 -4.97 16.76 -8.93
N LEU A 85 -5.16 17.05 -7.66
CA LEU A 85 -4.10 17.57 -6.79
C LEU A 85 -2.93 16.58 -6.64
N MET A 86 -3.23 15.28 -6.65
CA MET A 86 -2.24 14.21 -6.56
C MET A 86 -1.65 13.77 -7.92
N GLY A 87 -2.09 14.37 -9.04
CA GLY A 87 -1.49 14.12 -10.36
C GLY A 87 -2.47 13.66 -11.44
N GLY A 88 -3.74 13.41 -11.12
CA GLY A 88 -4.77 12.95 -12.08
C GLY A 88 -4.65 11.47 -12.40
N ASP A 89 -3.72 11.10 -13.26
CA ASP A 89 -3.49 9.72 -13.69
C ASP A 89 -2.25 9.10 -13.07
N ALA A 90 -2.20 7.77 -13.07
CA ALA A 90 -1.03 7.03 -12.62
C ALA A 90 0.07 7.10 -13.69
N GLU A 91 1.30 7.42 -13.29
CA GLU A 91 2.45 7.43 -14.18
C GLU A 91 3.35 6.22 -13.92
N GLY A 92 3.63 5.47 -14.98
CA GLY A 92 4.50 4.30 -14.94
C GLY A 92 5.99 4.66 -14.88
N ILE A 93 6.82 3.64 -14.67
CA ILE A 93 8.27 3.76 -14.74
C ILE A 93 8.75 3.63 -16.19
N ASN A 94 9.74 4.44 -16.59
CA ASN A 94 10.34 4.38 -17.90
C ASN A 94 11.45 3.29 -17.94
N LEU A 95 11.25 2.27 -18.73
CA LEU A 95 12.17 1.13 -18.91
C LEU A 95 12.67 1.02 -20.35
N SER A 96 12.89 2.14 -21.04
CA SER A 96 13.24 2.17 -22.47
C SER A 96 14.69 1.82 -22.78
N GLY A 97 15.59 1.80 -21.78
CA GLY A 97 17.00 1.45 -21.95
C GLY A 97 17.28 -0.06 -22.01
N ASN A 98 18.49 -0.45 -22.45
CA ASN A 98 18.99 -1.82 -22.36
C ASN A 98 20.49 -1.84 -21.99
N PRO A 99 20.85 -1.97 -20.70
CA PRO A 99 19.94 -1.97 -19.56
C PRO A 99 19.25 -0.62 -19.34
N SER A 100 18.02 -0.64 -18.83
CA SER A 100 17.38 0.56 -18.28
C SER A 100 18.02 0.90 -16.94
N VAL A 101 18.40 2.15 -16.73
CA VAL A 101 19.08 2.60 -15.50
C VAL A 101 18.11 3.41 -14.66
N ILE A 102 17.98 3.04 -13.39
CA ILE A 102 17.17 3.70 -12.39
C ILE A 102 18.08 4.18 -11.27
N LEU A 103 18.11 5.48 -11.03
CA LEU A 103 18.89 6.10 -9.96
C LEU A 103 17.99 6.39 -8.76
N MET A 104 18.32 5.84 -7.59
CA MET A 104 17.59 6.07 -6.34
C MET A 104 18.27 7.19 -5.55
N SER A 105 17.53 8.24 -5.22
CA SER A 105 18.01 9.40 -4.46
C SER A 105 17.14 9.71 -3.24
N GLY A 106 17.67 10.41 -2.25
CA GLY A 106 16.93 10.81 -1.04
C GLY A 106 17.77 10.81 0.23
N LEU A 107 17.20 11.26 1.34
CA LEU A 107 17.90 11.36 2.62
C LEU A 107 18.16 9.99 3.27
N GLN A 108 19.04 9.96 4.27
CA GLN A 108 19.24 8.80 5.12
C GLN A 108 17.94 8.45 5.86
N GLY A 109 17.63 7.14 5.96
CA GLY A 109 16.41 6.69 6.63
C GLY A 109 15.13 6.84 5.82
N SER A 110 15.17 7.43 4.61
CA SER A 110 14.01 7.51 3.72
C SER A 110 13.57 6.15 3.15
N GLY A 111 14.37 5.09 3.31
CA GLY A 111 14.05 3.74 2.84
C GLY A 111 14.56 3.41 1.45
N LYS A 112 15.54 4.15 0.88
CA LYS A 112 16.12 3.89 -0.45
C LYS A 112 16.52 2.44 -0.66
N THR A 113 17.44 1.93 0.16
CA THR A 113 17.99 0.57 0.04
C THR A 113 16.90 -0.50 0.07
N THR A 114 15.97 -0.39 1.03
CA THR A 114 14.83 -1.32 1.11
C THR A 114 13.92 -1.19 -0.11
N PHE A 115 13.69 0.05 -0.58
CA PHE A 115 12.83 0.26 -1.74
C PHE A 115 13.50 -0.13 -3.05
N SER A 116 14.82 -0.01 -3.17
CA SER A 116 15.61 -0.56 -4.30
C SER A 116 15.34 -2.06 -4.46
N GLY A 117 15.35 -2.81 -3.36
CA GLY A 117 14.96 -4.22 -3.36
C GLY A 117 13.50 -4.47 -3.73
N LYS A 118 12.56 -3.71 -3.15
CA LYS A 118 11.14 -3.83 -3.50
C LYS A 118 10.89 -3.55 -4.98
N LEU A 119 11.52 -2.52 -5.52
CA LEU A 119 11.42 -2.17 -6.94
C LEU A 119 12.01 -3.27 -7.82
N ALA A 120 13.19 -3.81 -7.46
CA ALA A 120 13.80 -4.94 -8.17
C ALA A 120 12.87 -6.16 -8.17
N ASN A 121 12.29 -6.51 -7.01
CA ASN A 121 11.32 -7.60 -6.90
C ASN A 121 10.07 -7.36 -7.76
N TYR A 122 9.51 -6.15 -7.71
CA TYR A 122 8.37 -5.75 -8.55
C TYR A 122 8.67 -5.88 -10.05
N LEU A 123 9.83 -5.38 -10.49
CA LEU A 123 10.24 -5.45 -11.89
C LEU A 123 10.47 -6.90 -12.35
N LYS A 124 11.04 -7.74 -11.48
CA LYS A 124 11.24 -9.17 -11.74
C LYS A 124 9.90 -9.92 -11.84
N GLN A 125 9.02 -9.74 -10.87
CA GLN A 125 7.77 -10.50 -10.76
C GLN A 125 6.66 -10.00 -11.69
N LYS A 126 6.52 -8.67 -11.81
CA LYS A 126 5.40 -8.05 -12.55
C LYS A 126 5.74 -7.57 -13.95
N LYS A 127 7.01 -7.34 -14.25
CA LYS A 127 7.47 -6.80 -15.54
C LYS A 127 8.40 -7.76 -16.28
N SER A 128 8.64 -8.96 -15.75
CA SER A 128 9.53 -9.99 -16.35
C SER A 128 10.91 -9.42 -16.71
N LYS A 129 11.45 -8.54 -15.85
CA LYS A 129 12.78 -7.96 -16.02
C LYS A 129 13.83 -8.76 -15.24
N ASN A 130 15.09 -8.64 -15.67
CA ASN A 130 16.25 -9.18 -14.97
C ASN A 130 17.07 -8.02 -14.38
N PRO A 131 16.74 -7.57 -13.14
CA PRO A 131 17.38 -6.43 -12.53
C PRO A 131 18.71 -6.79 -11.86
N LEU A 132 19.67 -5.84 -11.87
CA LEU A 132 20.87 -5.80 -11.06
C LEU A 132 20.76 -4.66 -10.06
N LEU A 133 21.08 -4.89 -8.79
CA LEU A 133 21.24 -3.86 -7.78
C LEU A 133 22.71 -3.42 -7.74
N VAL A 134 22.98 -2.11 -7.66
CA VAL A 134 24.34 -1.56 -7.56
C VAL A 134 24.46 -0.74 -6.27
N ALA A 135 25.41 -1.14 -5.40
CA ALA A 135 25.59 -0.56 -4.08
C ALA A 135 26.57 0.64 -4.15
N CYS A 136 26.04 1.86 -4.32
CA CYS A 136 26.85 3.09 -4.37
C CYS A 136 26.89 3.88 -3.05
N ASP A 137 26.39 3.33 -1.92
CA ASP A 137 26.59 3.91 -0.59
C ASP A 137 27.95 3.45 -0.01
N VAL A 138 29.02 4.01 -0.56
CA VAL A 138 30.40 3.64 -0.21
C VAL A 138 30.83 4.10 1.19
N TYR A 139 30.09 5.02 1.80
CA TYR A 139 30.41 5.59 3.11
C TYR A 139 29.96 4.71 4.28
N ARG A 140 29.05 3.77 4.03
CA ARG A 140 28.45 2.92 5.05
C ARG A 140 28.56 1.44 4.67
N PRO A 141 29.60 0.73 5.13
CA PRO A 141 29.72 -0.71 4.84
C PRO A 141 28.45 -1.51 5.19
N ALA A 142 27.79 -1.16 6.28
CA ALA A 142 26.55 -1.81 6.68
C ALA A 142 25.39 -1.61 5.66
N ALA A 143 25.38 -0.53 4.89
CA ALA A 143 24.37 -0.31 3.84
C ALA A 143 24.62 -1.23 2.64
N ILE A 144 25.89 -1.48 2.28
CA ILE A 144 26.27 -2.45 1.25
C ILE A 144 25.81 -3.86 1.68
N ASP A 145 26.13 -4.26 2.92
CA ASP A 145 25.73 -5.56 3.43
C ASP A 145 24.20 -5.69 3.50
N GLN A 146 23.50 -4.62 3.88
CA GLN A 146 22.03 -4.58 3.85
C GLN A 146 21.47 -4.81 2.44
N LEU A 147 22.06 -4.18 1.41
CA LEU A 147 21.60 -4.37 0.04
C LEU A 147 21.82 -5.81 -0.43
N HIS A 148 22.94 -6.45 -0.04
CA HIS A 148 23.19 -7.88 -0.29
C HIS A 148 22.13 -8.77 0.36
N ILE A 149 21.80 -8.55 1.64
CA ILE A 149 20.75 -9.31 2.35
C ILE A 149 19.40 -9.17 1.60
N VAL A 150 19.07 -7.95 1.19
CA VAL A 150 17.85 -7.68 0.42
C VAL A 150 17.90 -8.39 -0.93
N GLY A 151 19.03 -8.35 -1.65
CA GLY A 151 19.21 -9.04 -2.92
C GLY A 151 19.04 -10.56 -2.79
N GLU A 152 19.65 -11.18 -1.78
CA GLU A 152 19.51 -12.61 -1.50
C GLU A 152 18.05 -12.98 -1.21
N GLN A 153 17.34 -12.17 -0.41
CA GLN A 153 15.95 -12.42 -0.05
C GLN A 153 15.01 -12.49 -1.26
N ILE A 154 15.29 -11.71 -2.31
CA ILE A 154 14.46 -11.65 -3.54
C ILE A 154 15.09 -12.40 -4.73
N GLY A 155 16.27 -13.00 -4.52
CA GLY A 155 17.03 -13.70 -5.57
C GLY A 155 17.44 -12.77 -6.73
N VAL A 156 17.94 -11.57 -6.40
CA VAL A 156 18.48 -10.56 -7.34
C VAL A 156 19.95 -10.32 -7.01
N GLU A 157 20.78 -10.29 -8.04
CA GLU A 157 22.20 -10.05 -7.90
C GLU A 157 22.50 -8.62 -7.46
N VAL A 158 23.52 -8.46 -6.60
CA VAL A 158 24.01 -7.16 -6.12
C VAL A 158 25.47 -7.00 -6.55
N PHE A 159 25.74 -5.95 -7.29
CA PHE A 159 27.09 -5.53 -7.64
C PHE A 159 27.61 -4.56 -6.58
N SER A 160 28.76 -4.85 -6.01
CA SER A 160 29.45 -3.99 -5.04
C SER A 160 30.96 -4.18 -5.15
N ASP A 161 31.72 -3.15 -4.80
CA ASP A 161 33.16 -3.20 -4.65
C ASP A 161 33.53 -2.41 -3.39
N LYS A 162 33.91 -3.14 -2.32
CA LYS A 162 34.23 -2.53 -1.01
C LYS A 162 35.58 -1.80 -0.99
N GLU A 163 36.44 -2.03 -1.97
CA GLU A 163 37.74 -1.35 -2.11
C GLU A 163 37.61 -0.03 -2.87
N ASN A 164 36.55 0.12 -3.66
CA ASN A 164 36.29 1.32 -4.43
C ASN A 164 35.49 2.35 -3.64
N SER A 165 36.11 3.46 -3.28
CA SER A 165 35.47 4.56 -2.54
C SER A 165 34.85 5.64 -3.44
N ASP A 166 34.93 5.51 -4.78
CA ASP A 166 34.31 6.45 -5.72
C ASP A 166 32.98 5.92 -6.24
N PRO A 167 31.83 6.50 -5.80
CA PRO A 167 30.52 6.02 -6.19
C PRO A 167 30.23 6.19 -7.68
N VAL A 168 30.85 7.15 -8.36
CA VAL A 168 30.71 7.35 -9.81
C VAL A 168 31.39 6.22 -10.60
N SER A 169 32.61 5.88 -10.21
CA SER A 169 33.36 4.74 -10.79
C SER A 169 32.61 3.43 -10.56
N LEU A 170 32.07 3.23 -9.35
CA LEU A 170 31.30 2.04 -8.99
C LEU A 170 30.01 1.91 -9.81
N ALA A 171 29.27 3.00 -10.00
CA ALA A 171 28.08 3.02 -10.84
C ALA A 171 28.38 2.64 -12.29
N LYS A 172 29.48 3.17 -12.87
CA LYS A 172 29.93 2.80 -14.22
C LYS A 172 30.33 1.33 -14.31
N ALA A 173 31.05 0.81 -13.31
CA ALA A 173 31.47 -0.59 -13.26
C ALA A 173 30.24 -1.52 -13.18
N GLY A 174 29.23 -1.16 -12.33
CA GLY A 174 27.97 -1.89 -12.24
C GLY A 174 27.20 -1.92 -13.56
N MET A 175 27.19 -0.82 -14.31
CA MET A 175 26.59 -0.79 -15.65
C MET A 175 27.34 -1.67 -16.66
N ALA A 176 28.66 -1.68 -16.61
CA ALA A 176 29.48 -2.54 -17.47
C ALA A 176 29.22 -4.02 -17.14
N HIS A 177 29.19 -4.35 -15.85
CA HIS A 177 28.82 -5.68 -15.36
C HIS A 177 27.42 -6.12 -15.84
N ALA A 178 26.44 -5.24 -15.74
CA ALA A 178 25.08 -5.51 -16.20
C ALA A 178 25.03 -5.86 -17.70
N LYS A 179 25.72 -5.08 -18.54
CA LYS A 179 25.79 -5.33 -19.99
C LYS A 179 26.45 -6.67 -20.32
N SER A 180 27.53 -7.01 -19.61
CA SER A 180 28.31 -8.23 -19.87
C SER A 180 27.56 -9.51 -19.41
N ASN A 181 26.68 -9.40 -18.41
CA ASN A 181 25.98 -10.53 -17.81
C ASN A 181 24.49 -10.61 -18.19
N GLY A 182 24.01 -9.76 -19.13
CA GLY A 182 22.66 -9.86 -19.67
C GLY A 182 21.55 -9.34 -18.74
N PHE A 183 21.89 -8.48 -17.78
CA PHE A 183 20.88 -7.75 -17.00
C PHE A 183 20.25 -6.65 -17.88
N ASN A 184 18.94 -6.51 -17.80
CA ASN A 184 18.22 -5.54 -18.62
C ASN A 184 17.70 -4.32 -17.83
N VAL A 185 17.87 -4.32 -16.51
CA VAL A 185 17.61 -3.18 -15.62
C VAL A 185 18.74 -3.07 -14.60
N VAL A 186 19.19 -1.85 -14.32
CA VAL A 186 20.15 -1.52 -13.26
C VAL A 186 19.50 -0.55 -12.30
N ILE A 187 19.47 -0.88 -11.01
CA ILE A 187 19.00 0.00 -9.96
C ILE A 187 20.19 0.41 -9.11
N ILE A 188 20.51 1.71 -9.12
CA ILE A 188 21.65 2.28 -8.40
C ILE A 188 21.15 2.83 -7.06
N ASP A 189 21.56 2.18 -5.96
CA ASP A 189 21.26 2.63 -4.60
C ASP A 189 22.36 3.57 -4.11
N THR A 190 22.04 4.85 -3.95
CA THR A 190 23.00 5.90 -3.57
C THR A 190 23.06 6.14 -2.07
N ALA A 191 24.15 6.72 -1.62
CA ALA A 191 24.25 7.21 -0.24
C ALA A 191 23.13 8.20 0.09
N GLY A 192 22.78 8.26 1.37
CA GLY A 192 21.91 9.29 1.92
C GLY A 192 22.57 9.92 3.14
N ARG A 193 22.45 11.23 3.29
CA ARG A 193 22.87 11.95 4.49
C ARG A 193 21.67 12.38 5.29
N LEU A 194 21.89 12.82 6.54
CA LEU A 194 20.83 13.22 7.47
C LEU A 194 20.13 14.52 7.04
N ALA A 195 20.82 15.36 6.28
CA ALA A 195 20.28 16.61 5.75
C ALA A 195 20.75 16.83 4.32
N VAL A 196 20.06 17.70 3.60
CA VAL A 196 20.47 18.16 2.28
C VAL A 196 21.73 19.02 2.43
N ASP A 197 22.83 18.59 1.83
CA ASP A 197 24.07 19.33 1.74
C ASP A 197 24.62 19.35 0.30
N GLU A 198 25.43 20.37 0.01
CA GLU A 198 25.96 20.61 -1.33
C GLU A 198 26.83 19.46 -1.84
N GLN A 199 27.61 18.84 -0.95
CA GLN A 199 28.51 17.74 -1.32
C GLN A 199 27.71 16.50 -1.77
N MET A 200 26.67 16.13 -1.01
CA MET A 200 25.79 15.01 -1.38
C MET A 200 25.07 15.27 -2.70
N MET A 201 24.55 16.48 -2.87
CA MET A 201 23.83 16.85 -4.07
C MET A 201 24.71 16.82 -5.31
N THR A 202 25.95 17.30 -5.17
CA THR A 202 26.98 17.22 -6.23
C THR A 202 27.34 15.78 -6.56
N GLU A 203 27.53 14.91 -5.56
CA GLU A 203 27.84 13.50 -5.75
C GLU A 203 26.74 12.78 -6.53
N ILE A 204 25.47 12.94 -6.11
CA ILE A 204 24.34 12.30 -6.80
C ILE A 204 24.20 12.85 -8.23
N ALA A 205 24.41 14.15 -8.44
CA ALA A 205 24.42 14.74 -9.78
C ALA A 205 25.53 14.15 -10.66
N ASN A 206 26.76 13.97 -10.12
CA ASN A 206 27.85 13.35 -10.83
C ASN A 206 27.56 11.88 -11.21
N ILE A 207 26.91 11.11 -10.31
CA ILE A 207 26.47 9.75 -10.63
C ILE A 207 25.45 9.80 -11.76
N ARG A 208 24.40 10.64 -11.64
CA ARG A 208 23.37 10.80 -12.67
C ARG A 208 23.97 11.10 -14.04
N ASP A 209 24.84 12.09 -14.11
CA ASP A 209 25.47 12.53 -15.38
C ASP A 209 26.39 11.45 -15.96
N ALA A 210 27.02 10.63 -15.10
CA ALA A 210 27.90 9.55 -15.52
C ALA A 210 27.15 8.33 -16.09
N VAL A 211 25.95 8.02 -15.59
CA VAL A 211 25.17 6.83 -15.98
C VAL A 211 23.99 7.15 -16.89
N ASN A 212 23.59 8.42 -17.00
CA ASN A 212 22.47 8.91 -17.80
C ASN A 212 21.20 8.04 -17.61
N PRO A 213 20.59 8.04 -16.41
CA PRO A 213 19.48 7.14 -16.08
C PRO A 213 18.23 7.46 -16.88
N GLN A 214 17.42 6.46 -17.21
CA GLN A 214 16.08 6.62 -17.75
C GLN A 214 15.09 7.10 -16.71
N GLU A 215 15.39 6.84 -15.42
CA GLU A 215 14.60 7.29 -14.27
C GLU A 215 15.51 7.69 -13.12
N THR A 216 15.35 8.90 -12.65
CA THR A 216 15.87 9.36 -11.35
C THR A 216 14.69 9.43 -10.40
N LEU A 217 14.68 8.57 -9.37
CA LEU A 217 13.56 8.47 -8.42
C LEU A 217 13.97 9.05 -7.06
N PHE A 218 13.16 9.99 -6.58
CA PHE A 218 13.35 10.58 -5.25
C PHE A 218 12.53 9.79 -4.22
N VAL A 219 13.24 9.19 -3.25
CA VAL A 219 12.65 8.38 -2.18
C VAL A 219 12.52 9.21 -0.91
N VAL A 220 11.30 9.30 -0.40
CA VAL A 220 11.01 10.11 0.78
C VAL A 220 10.08 9.39 1.75
N ASP A 221 10.31 9.59 3.05
CA ASP A 221 9.46 9.10 4.12
C ASP A 221 8.19 9.95 4.22
N SER A 222 7.02 9.35 3.99
CA SER A 222 5.73 10.06 4.04
C SER A 222 5.40 10.60 5.44
N MET A 223 5.94 9.98 6.48
CA MET A 223 5.66 10.36 7.88
C MET A 223 6.30 11.69 8.27
N THR A 224 7.27 12.19 7.49
CA THR A 224 7.94 13.48 7.77
C THR A 224 7.09 14.70 7.37
N GLY A 225 5.90 14.49 6.79
CA GLY A 225 4.93 15.55 6.53
C GLY A 225 5.48 16.66 5.61
N GLN A 226 5.46 17.92 6.08
CA GLN A 226 5.92 19.06 5.27
C GLN A 226 7.43 19.03 4.99
N ASP A 227 8.24 18.39 5.83
CA ASP A 227 9.68 18.25 5.58
C ASP A 227 9.95 17.35 4.36
N ALA A 228 9.10 16.35 4.10
CA ALA A 228 9.16 15.58 2.85
C ALA A 228 9.03 16.48 1.62
N VAL A 229 8.12 17.44 1.67
CA VAL A 229 7.85 18.38 0.57
C VAL A 229 9.02 19.35 0.36
N ASN A 230 9.56 19.91 1.46
CA ASN A 230 10.71 20.81 1.41
C ASN A 230 11.96 20.09 0.86
N THR A 231 12.19 18.86 1.31
CA THR A 231 13.30 18.04 0.83
C THR A 231 13.12 17.71 -0.66
N ALA A 232 11.91 17.32 -1.08
CA ALA A 232 11.62 17.05 -2.49
C ALA A 232 11.93 18.26 -3.38
N LYS A 233 11.59 19.47 -2.92
CA LYS A 233 11.90 20.71 -3.63
C LYS A 233 13.40 20.92 -3.81
N ALA A 234 14.18 20.79 -2.73
CA ALA A 234 15.64 20.96 -2.77
C ALA A 234 16.30 19.92 -3.71
N PHE A 235 15.88 18.65 -3.65
CA PHE A 235 16.37 17.61 -4.57
C PHE A 235 15.99 17.88 -6.03
N ASN A 236 14.76 18.37 -6.28
CA ASN A 236 14.28 18.65 -7.64
C ASN A 236 15.04 19.80 -8.30
N GLU A 237 15.42 20.82 -7.54
CA GLU A 237 16.19 21.97 -8.03
C GLU A 237 17.56 21.55 -8.60
N VAL A 238 18.19 20.50 -8.05
CA VAL A 238 19.51 20.04 -8.48
C VAL A 238 19.42 18.85 -9.44
N LEU A 239 18.58 17.87 -9.12
CA LEU A 239 18.53 16.61 -9.87
C LEU A 239 17.49 16.60 -10.98
N ASN A 240 16.47 17.47 -10.89
CA ASN A 240 15.31 17.43 -11.78
C ASN A 240 14.79 15.98 -11.96
N PHE A 241 14.56 15.29 -10.85
CA PHE A 241 14.16 13.88 -10.84
C PHE A 241 12.87 13.62 -11.61
N ASP A 242 12.64 12.37 -12.03
CA ASP A 242 11.50 12.00 -12.90
C ASP A 242 10.26 11.56 -12.12
N GLY A 243 10.42 11.17 -10.87
CA GLY A 243 9.29 10.71 -10.05
C GLY A 243 9.65 10.58 -8.58
N VAL A 244 8.61 10.46 -7.77
CA VAL A 244 8.70 10.35 -6.32
C VAL A 244 8.23 8.96 -5.87
N ILE A 245 8.91 8.44 -4.87
CA ILE A 245 8.52 7.24 -4.12
C ILE A 245 8.21 7.64 -2.69
N LEU A 246 7.00 7.35 -2.23
CA LEU A 246 6.60 7.54 -0.84
C LEU A 246 6.78 6.23 -0.07
N THR A 247 7.65 6.23 0.93
CA THR A 247 7.84 5.08 1.82
C THR A 247 7.05 5.26 3.12
N LYS A 248 6.89 4.16 3.86
CA LYS A 248 6.25 4.11 5.20
C LYS A 248 4.82 4.66 5.22
N LEU A 249 4.10 4.54 4.11
CA LEU A 249 2.75 5.07 3.98
C LEU A 249 1.74 4.30 4.87
N ASP A 250 2.06 3.06 5.24
CA ASP A 250 1.31 2.26 6.21
C ASP A 250 1.27 2.88 7.62
N GLY A 251 2.34 3.58 8.01
CA GLY A 251 2.43 4.34 9.26
C GLY A 251 1.86 5.77 9.17
N ASP A 252 1.66 6.30 7.97
CA ASP A 252 1.17 7.67 7.77
C ASP A 252 -0.35 7.76 7.94
N THR A 253 -0.76 8.41 9.02
CA THR A 253 -2.18 8.69 9.31
C THR A 253 -2.66 10.04 8.81
N ARG A 254 -1.73 10.93 8.40
CA ARG A 254 -1.99 12.32 7.99
C ARG A 254 -2.13 12.49 6.49
N GLY A 255 -1.17 11.97 5.71
CA GLY A 255 -1.20 11.99 4.24
C GLY A 255 -0.79 13.30 3.58
N GLY A 256 -0.29 14.27 4.36
CA GLY A 256 0.06 15.61 3.85
C GLY A 256 1.13 15.61 2.76
N ALA A 257 2.13 14.75 2.89
CA ALA A 257 3.18 14.58 1.88
C ALA A 257 2.61 14.08 0.55
N ALA A 258 1.77 13.03 0.57
CA ALA A 258 1.16 12.48 -0.63
C ALA A 258 0.30 13.49 -1.40
N ILE A 259 -0.38 14.39 -0.66
CA ILE A 259 -1.24 15.43 -1.25
C ILE A 259 -0.40 16.61 -1.79
N SER A 260 0.71 16.95 -1.13
CA SER A 260 1.43 18.21 -1.39
C SER A 260 2.59 18.09 -2.37
N ILE A 261 3.27 16.94 -2.44
CA ILE A 261 4.53 16.79 -3.20
C ILE A 261 4.32 17.14 -4.68
N LYS A 262 3.33 16.52 -5.34
CA LYS A 262 3.07 16.80 -6.78
C LYS A 262 2.89 18.29 -7.06
N SER A 263 2.13 18.97 -6.22
CA SER A 263 1.84 20.39 -6.40
C SER A 263 3.06 21.31 -6.18
N VAL A 264 4.06 20.84 -5.43
CA VAL A 264 5.26 21.68 -5.10
C VAL A 264 6.38 21.44 -6.12
N VAL A 265 6.62 20.19 -6.53
CA VAL A 265 7.75 19.85 -7.39
C VAL A 265 7.34 19.55 -8.85
N ASP A 266 6.05 19.50 -9.11
CA ASP A 266 5.46 19.15 -10.41
C ASP A 266 5.98 17.81 -10.99
N LYS A 267 6.27 16.86 -10.10
CA LYS A 267 6.72 15.52 -10.45
C LYS A 267 5.73 14.48 -9.96
N PRO A 268 5.48 13.41 -10.73
CA PRO A 268 4.51 12.39 -10.35
C PRO A 268 5.01 11.57 -9.17
N ILE A 269 4.09 11.12 -8.33
CA ILE A 269 4.34 10.02 -7.41
C ILE A 269 4.14 8.74 -8.22
N LYS A 270 5.18 7.89 -8.32
CA LYS A 270 5.14 6.66 -9.13
C LYS A 270 4.85 5.42 -8.30
N PHE A 271 5.43 5.35 -7.10
CA PHE A 271 5.29 4.19 -6.22
C PHE A 271 5.08 4.58 -4.78
N ILE A 272 4.49 3.67 -4.02
CA ILE A 272 4.32 3.74 -2.57
C ILE A 272 4.81 2.46 -1.90
N GLY A 273 5.43 2.61 -0.73
CA GLY A 273 5.73 1.52 0.19
C GLY A 273 4.64 1.38 1.23
N THR A 274 4.02 0.21 1.31
CA THR A 274 2.85 -0.08 2.13
C THR A 274 3.13 -1.07 3.25
N GLY A 275 4.37 -1.21 3.67
CA GLY A 275 4.79 -2.12 4.74
C GLY A 275 6.26 -2.53 4.61
N GLU A 276 6.74 -3.42 5.45
CA GLU A 276 8.15 -3.81 5.50
C GLU A 276 8.53 -4.92 4.51
N LYS A 277 7.59 -5.77 4.12
CA LYS A 277 7.84 -6.92 3.23
C LYS A 277 8.32 -6.48 1.84
N MET A 278 9.07 -7.33 1.15
CA MET A 278 9.61 -7.03 -0.19
C MET A 278 8.54 -6.95 -1.30
N ASP A 279 7.36 -7.47 -1.06
CA ASP A 279 6.18 -7.37 -1.92
C ASP A 279 5.27 -6.17 -1.57
N ALA A 280 5.55 -5.46 -0.46
CA ALA A 280 4.78 -4.30 -0.03
C ALA A 280 5.16 -3.03 -0.80
N ILE A 281 4.89 -3.04 -2.09
CA ILE A 281 5.05 -1.95 -3.06
C ILE A 281 3.82 -1.91 -3.94
N ASP A 282 3.26 -0.71 -4.14
CA ASP A 282 2.16 -0.48 -5.07
C ASP A 282 2.49 0.69 -6.01
N VAL A 283 1.93 0.66 -7.21
CA VAL A 283 1.91 1.83 -8.11
C VAL A 283 0.98 2.87 -7.50
N PHE A 284 1.39 4.13 -7.54
CA PHE A 284 0.56 5.22 -7.03
C PHE A 284 -0.58 5.53 -8.01
N HIS A 285 -1.81 5.37 -7.56
CA HIS A 285 -3.01 5.68 -8.32
C HIS A 285 -3.76 6.84 -7.65
N PRO A 286 -3.69 8.08 -8.16
CA PRO A 286 -4.30 9.26 -7.55
C PRO A 286 -5.79 9.08 -7.20
N ALA A 287 -6.58 8.52 -8.12
CA ALA A 287 -8.02 8.30 -7.89
C ALA A 287 -8.30 7.31 -6.75
N ARG A 288 -7.53 6.21 -6.66
CA ARG A 288 -7.65 5.22 -5.56
C ARG A 288 -7.22 5.81 -4.23
N MET A 289 -6.19 6.67 -4.23
CA MET A 289 -5.76 7.39 -3.03
C MET A 289 -6.83 8.38 -2.56
N ALA A 290 -7.47 9.11 -3.47
CA ALA A 290 -8.59 9.98 -3.16
C ALA A 290 -9.76 9.19 -2.53
N ASP A 291 -10.09 8.00 -3.06
CA ASP A 291 -11.12 7.13 -2.47
C ASP A 291 -10.74 6.67 -1.06
N ARG A 292 -9.48 6.27 -0.83
CA ARG A 292 -8.98 5.90 0.52
C ARG A 292 -9.07 7.07 1.49
N ILE A 293 -8.63 8.26 1.07
CA ILE A 293 -8.66 9.50 1.88
C ILE A 293 -10.11 9.86 2.25
N LEU A 294 -11.08 9.65 1.36
CA LEU A 294 -12.49 9.90 1.62
C LEU A 294 -13.22 8.77 2.36
N GLY A 295 -12.51 7.72 2.77
CA GLY A 295 -13.09 6.57 3.46
C GLY A 295 -14.02 5.72 2.59
N MET A 296 -13.91 5.85 1.26
CA MET A 296 -14.69 5.10 0.27
C MET A 296 -14.10 3.71 -0.02
N GLY A 297 -12.93 3.40 0.56
CA GLY A 297 -12.22 2.15 0.34
C GLY A 297 -11.46 2.15 -1.01
N ASP A 298 -10.90 0.97 -1.34
CA ASP A 298 -10.19 0.76 -2.61
C ASP A 298 -10.50 -0.66 -3.12
N VAL A 299 -11.73 -0.85 -3.56
CA VAL A 299 -12.24 -2.16 -4.02
C VAL A 299 -11.44 -2.67 -5.23
N ILE A 300 -10.95 -1.77 -6.09
CA ILE A 300 -10.20 -2.15 -7.29
C ILE A 300 -8.89 -2.80 -6.89
N SER A 301 -8.09 -2.18 -6.01
CA SER A 301 -6.85 -2.77 -5.52
C SER A 301 -7.09 -4.09 -4.77
N LEU A 302 -8.18 -4.19 -4.02
CA LEU A 302 -8.56 -5.44 -3.35
C LEU A 302 -8.82 -6.56 -4.35
N VAL A 303 -9.57 -6.27 -5.41
CA VAL A 303 -9.89 -7.24 -6.47
C VAL A 303 -8.62 -7.63 -7.25
N GLU A 304 -7.76 -6.67 -7.60
CA GLU A 304 -6.48 -6.93 -8.28
C GLU A 304 -5.59 -7.86 -7.44
N ARG A 305 -5.41 -7.57 -6.14
CA ARG A 305 -4.64 -8.44 -5.23
C ARG A 305 -5.26 -9.83 -5.08
N ALA A 306 -6.60 -9.89 -5.01
CA ALA A 306 -7.30 -11.17 -4.98
C ALA A 306 -7.03 -11.96 -6.26
N GLN A 307 -7.14 -11.36 -7.44
CA GLN A 307 -6.89 -12.03 -8.73
C GLN A 307 -5.45 -12.52 -8.88
N GLU A 308 -4.45 -11.78 -8.38
CA GLU A 308 -3.05 -12.18 -8.42
C GLU A 308 -2.73 -13.41 -7.56
N GLN A 309 -3.45 -13.59 -6.45
CA GLN A 309 -3.24 -14.69 -5.51
C GLN A 309 -4.22 -15.87 -5.73
N PHE A 310 -5.24 -15.67 -6.58
CA PHE A 310 -6.28 -16.66 -6.81
C PHE A 310 -5.86 -17.64 -7.92
N ASP A 311 -5.56 -18.88 -7.53
CA ASP A 311 -5.48 -19.99 -8.46
C ASP A 311 -6.90 -20.49 -8.74
N GLU A 312 -7.36 -20.29 -9.99
CA GLU A 312 -8.71 -20.75 -10.40
C GLU A 312 -8.90 -22.26 -10.20
N GLU A 313 -7.86 -23.07 -10.34
CA GLU A 313 -7.93 -24.51 -10.11
C GLU A 313 -8.11 -24.83 -8.63
N GLU A 314 -7.39 -24.13 -7.74
CA GLU A 314 -7.59 -24.28 -6.29
C GLU A 314 -8.98 -23.84 -5.87
N ALA A 315 -9.47 -22.70 -6.38
CA ALA A 315 -10.82 -22.24 -6.11
C ALA A 315 -11.89 -23.27 -6.54
N ARG A 316 -11.75 -23.86 -7.72
CA ARG A 316 -12.64 -24.94 -8.19
C ARG A 316 -12.55 -26.21 -7.34
N LYS A 317 -11.34 -26.55 -6.85
CA LYS A 317 -11.13 -27.69 -5.93
C LYS A 317 -11.82 -27.45 -4.59
N ILE A 318 -11.65 -26.25 -4.02
CA ILE A 318 -12.31 -25.85 -2.76
C ILE A 318 -13.83 -25.86 -2.92
N GLN A 319 -14.35 -25.29 -4.01
CA GLN A 319 -15.79 -25.27 -4.30
C GLN A 319 -16.38 -26.72 -4.38
N LYS A 320 -15.68 -27.65 -5.04
CA LYS A 320 -16.07 -29.07 -5.08
C LYS A 320 -16.00 -29.73 -3.70
N LYS A 321 -15.03 -29.38 -2.86
CA LYS A 321 -14.91 -29.90 -1.49
C LYS A 321 -16.04 -29.39 -0.60
N ILE A 322 -16.42 -28.12 -0.69
CA ILE A 322 -17.54 -27.54 0.05
C ILE A 322 -18.86 -28.24 -0.36
N ALA A 323 -19.11 -28.39 -1.66
CA ALA A 323 -20.30 -29.07 -2.18
C ALA A 323 -20.42 -30.51 -1.67
N LYS A 324 -19.28 -31.22 -1.50
CA LYS A 324 -19.22 -32.61 -1.01
C LYS A 324 -19.10 -32.71 0.51
N ASN A 325 -19.25 -31.66 1.28
CA ASN A 325 -19.02 -31.64 2.73
C ASN A 325 -17.62 -32.12 3.19
N LYS A 326 -16.60 -31.90 2.36
CA LYS A 326 -15.22 -32.30 2.61
C LYS A 326 -14.27 -31.13 2.87
N PHE A 327 -14.80 -29.94 3.14
CA PHE A 327 -14.01 -28.77 3.54
C PHE A 327 -13.48 -28.98 4.96
N GLY A 328 -12.17 -29.00 5.12
CA GLY A 328 -11.48 -29.28 6.37
C GLY A 328 -10.61 -28.12 6.85
N PHE A 329 -9.93 -28.31 7.99
CA PHE A 329 -9.02 -27.32 8.55
C PHE A 329 -7.76 -27.11 7.69
N ASP A 330 -7.33 -28.08 6.89
CA ASP A 330 -6.23 -27.88 5.95
C ASP A 330 -6.63 -26.89 4.84
N ASP A 331 -7.86 -26.98 4.33
CA ASP A 331 -8.38 -26.03 3.34
C ASP A 331 -8.55 -24.62 3.94
N PHE A 332 -8.98 -24.55 5.20
CA PHE A 332 -9.09 -23.28 5.94
C PHE A 332 -7.72 -22.64 6.18
N LEU A 333 -6.71 -23.43 6.55
CA LEU A 333 -5.34 -22.97 6.72
C LEU A 333 -4.76 -22.41 5.42
N ASN A 334 -4.98 -23.10 4.29
CA ASN A 334 -4.55 -22.62 2.98
C ASN A 334 -5.22 -21.28 2.62
N GLN A 335 -6.51 -21.10 2.92
CA GLN A 335 -7.18 -19.81 2.72
C GLN A 335 -6.59 -18.70 3.57
N ILE A 336 -6.30 -18.97 4.86
CA ILE A 336 -5.61 -18.00 5.72
C ILE A 336 -4.26 -17.60 5.14
N GLN A 337 -3.49 -18.57 4.64
CA GLN A 337 -2.18 -18.30 4.03
C GLN A 337 -2.30 -17.47 2.75
N GLN A 338 -3.32 -17.71 1.91
CA GLN A 338 -3.60 -16.90 0.75
C GLN A 338 -3.95 -15.46 1.12
N ILE A 339 -4.81 -15.27 2.13
CA ILE A 339 -5.14 -13.93 2.63
C ILE A 339 -3.89 -13.21 3.17
N LYS A 340 -3.04 -13.90 3.92
CA LYS A 340 -1.76 -13.33 4.42
C LYS A 340 -0.81 -12.89 3.29
N LYS A 341 -0.85 -13.56 2.14
CA LYS A 341 -0.07 -13.18 0.94
C LYS A 341 -0.61 -11.92 0.27
N MET A 342 -1.89 -11.59 0.44
CA MET A 342 -2.49 -10.39 -0.13
C MET A 342 -2.09 -9.10 0.62
N GLY A 343 -1.49 -9.20 1.81
CA GLY A 343 -1.07 -8.08 2.64
C GLY A 343 -1.51 -8.21 4.10
N SER A 344 -1.34 -7.13 4.89
CA SER A 344 -1.81 -7.11 6.27
C SER A 344 -3.35 -7.09 6.31
N MET A 345 -3.94 -7.72 7.33
CA MET A 345 -5.40 -7.73 7.49
C MET A 345 -5.96 -6.31 7.65
N LYS A 346 -5.21 -5.44 8.32
CA LYS A 346 -5.55 -4.04 8.51
C LYS A 346 -5.66 -3.29 7.17
N ASP A 347 -4.72 -3.54 6.25
CA ASP A 347 -4.73 -2.93 4.91
C ASP A 347 -5.89 -3.44 4.06
N LEU A 348 -6.10 -4.76 4.05
CA LEU A 348 -7.21 -5.37 3.30
C LEU A 348 -8.57 -4.86 3.77
N MET A 349 -8.76 -4.74 5.09
CA MET A 349 -9.98 -4.20 5.67
C MET A 349 -10.15 -2.71 5.37
N GLY A 350 -9.06 -1.95 5.31
CA GLY A 350 -9.08 -0.53 4.90
C GLY A 350 -9.51 -0.33 3.43
N MET A 351 -9.38 -1.36 2.59
CA MET A 351 -9.83 -1.32 1.19
C MET A 351 -11.33 -1.55 1.02
N ILE A 352 -12.01 -2.12 2.04
CA ILE A 352 -13.45 -2.39 2.00
C ILE A 352 -14.22 -1.13 2.45
N PRO A 353 -15.15 -0.61 1.62
CA PRO A 353 -15.95 0.56 1.98
C PRO A 353 -16.70 0.36 3.31
N GLY A 354 -16.53 1.28 4.25
CA GLY A 354 -17.20 1.26 5.55
C GLY A 354 -16.66 0.26 6.58
N ALA A 355 -15.83 -0.71 6.20
CA ALA A 355 -15.28 -1.68 7.14
C ALA A 355 -14.32 -1.04 8.15
N GLY A 356 -13.55 -0.05 7.76
CA GLY A 356 -12.64 0.68 8.65
C GLY A 356 -13.36 1.33 9.85
N LYS A 357 -14.61 1.77 9.67
CA LYS A 357 -15.43 2.33 10.75
C LYS A 357 -15.99 1.26 11.68
N ALA A 358 -16.44 0.13 11.12
CA ALA A 358 -17.02 -0.97 11.89
C ALA A 358 -16.00 -1.67 12.79
N LEU A 359 -14.71 -1.57 12.45
CA LEU A 359 -13.59 -2.24 13.13
C LEU A 359 -12.75 -1.27 13.98
N LYS A 360 -13.10 0.02 14.03
CA LYS A 360 -12.46 0.99 14.93
C LYS A 360 -12.61 0.54 16.39
N GLY A 361 -11.50 0.18 17.01
CA GLY A 361 -11.46 -0.34 18.37
C GLY A 361 -11.32 -1.86 18.48
N MET A 362 -11.37 -2.60 17.37
CA MET A 362 -10.91 -3.99 17.35
C MET A 362 -9.43 -4.02 17.01
N ASP A 363 -8.64 -4.48 17.95
CA ASP A 363 -7.21 -4.78 17.70
C ASP A 363 -7.17 -6.03 16.82
N ILE A 364 -7.17 -5.81 15.49
CA ILE A 364 -7.02 -6.90 14.53
C ILE A 364 -5.53 -7.18 14.44
N ASP A 365 -5.05 -7.95 15.40
CA ASP A 365 -3.68 -8.40 15.44
C ASP A 365 -3.47 -9.49 14.37
N ASP A 366 -2.48 -9.28 13.49
CA ASP A 366 -2.00 -10.34 12.58
C ASP A 366 -1.55 -11.59 13.37
N ASP A 367 -1.24 -11.45 14.66
CA ASP A 367 -0.94 -12.54 15.58
C ASP A 367 -2.17 -13.42 15.90
N ALA A 368 -3.39 -12.93 15.72
CA ALA A 368 -4.60 -13.74 15.88
C ALA A 368 -4.58 -14.96 14.93
N PHE A 369 -4.06 -14.78 13.72
CA PHE A 369 -3.89 -15.91 12.80
C PHE A 369 -2.80 -16.90 13.25
N LYS A 370 -1.73 -16.45 13.91
CA LYS A 370 -0.71 -17.34 14.45
C LYS A 370 -1.31 -18.29 15.50
N HIS A 371 -2.26 -17.79 16.30
CA HIS A 371 -2.96 -18.60 17.29
C HIS A 371 -3.86 -19.66 16.61
N VAL A 372 -4.57 -19.29 15.59
CA VAL A 372 -5.39 -20.21 14.79
C VAL A 372 -4.52 -21.27 14.11
N GLU A 373 -3.41 -20.86 13.49
CA GLU A 373 -2.44 -21.78 12.88
C GLU A 373 -1.86 -22.78 13.91
N ALA A 374 -1.47 -22.29 15.08
CA ALA A 374 -0.94 -23.15 16.16
C ALA A 374 -1.95 -24.21 16.60
N ILE A 375 -3.24 -23.84 16.73
CA ILE A 375 -4.30 -24.77 17.07
C ILE A 375 -4.46 -25.82 15.97
N ILE A 376 -4.51 -25.41 14.69
CA ILE A 376 -4.69 -26.32 13.54
C ILE A 376 -3.48 -27.25 13.39
N HIS A 377 -2.25 -26.73 13.53
CA HIS A 377 -1.03 -27.55 13.45
C HIS A 377 -0.91 -28.57 14.60
N SER A 378 -1.56 -28.31 15.73
CA SER A 378 -1.64 -29.25 16.86
C SER A 378 -2.68 -30.37 16.66
N MET A 379 -3.47 -30.32 15.60
CA MET A 379 -4.40 -31.39 15.19
C MET A 379 -3.69 -32.42 14.34
N THR A 380 -4.10 -33.68 14.43
CA THR A 380 -3.68 -34.73 13.48
C THR A 380 -4.32 -34.54 12.12
N PRO A 381 -3.77 -35.10 11.00
CA PRO A 381 -4.39 -34.99 9.68
C PRO A 381 -5.84 -35.47 9.62
N ASP A 382 -6.19 -36.54 10.37
CA ASP A 382 -7.57 -37.04 10.44
C ASP A 382 -8.50 -36.06 11.18
N GLU A 383 -8.03 -35.40 12.23
CA GLU A 383 -8.79 -34.38 12.96
C GLU A 383 -9.00 -33.12 12.15
N ARG A 384 -8.01 -32.71 11.34
CA ARG A 384 -8.13 -31.57 10.43
C ARG A 384 -9.13 -31.84 9.31
N SER A 385 -9.16 -33.07 8.81
CA SER A 385 -10.09 -33.49 7.77
C SER A 385 -11.52 -33.74 8.30
N ASN A 386 -11.65 -34.15 9.57
CA ASN A 386 -12.90 -34.52 10.22
C ASN A 386 -13.10 -33.86 11.57
N PRO A 387 -13.42 -32.54 11.61
CA PRO A 387 -13.57 -31.79 12.87
C PRO A 387 -14.64 -32.34 13.82
N SER A 388 -15.61 -33.08 13.31
CA SER A 388 -16.67 -33.74 14.11
C SER A 388 -16.17 -34.82 15.06
N LYS A 389 -14.95 -35.35 14.84
CA LYS A 389 -14.30 -36.35 15.70
C LYS A 389 -13.65 -35.76 16.96
N LEU A 390 -13.63 -34.43 17.11
CA LEU A 390 -12.94 -33.74 18.20
C LEU A 390 -13.74 -33.84 19.51
N ASP A 391 -13.49 -34.87 20.28
CA ASP A 391 -13.98 -35.06 21.64
C ASP A 391 -13.24 -34.18 22.68
N ALA A 392 -13.68 -34.23 23.93
CA ALA A 392 -13.10 -33.43 25.01
C ALA A 392 -11.60 -33.75 25.27
N GLY A 393 -11.20 -35.01 25.14
CA GLY A 393 -9.80 -35.44 25.34
C GLY A 393 -8.88 -34.89 24.25
N ARG A 394 -9.31 -34.95 22.99
CA ARG A 394 -8.57 -34.41 21.84
C ARG A 394 -8.46 -32.89 21.92
N LYS A 395 -9.54 -32.19 22.28
CA LYS A 395 -9.51 -30.72 22.48
C LYS A 395 -8.51 -30.31 23.57
N LYS A 396 -8.47 -31.07 24.68
CA LYS A 396 -7.49 -30.81 25.77
C LYS A 396 -6.03 -31.02 25.29
N ARG A 397 -5.77 -32.09 24.49
CA ARG A 397 -4.46 -32.33 23.92
C ARG A 397 -4.05 -31.22 22.93
N ILE A 398 -4.95 -30.80 22.03
CA ILE A 398 -4.75 -29.73 21.06
C ILE A 398 -4.48 -28.39 21.78
N ALA A 399 -5.25 -28.06 22.82
CA ALA A 399 -5.04 -26.87 23.63
C ALA A 399 -3.62 -26.86 24.26
N LYS A 400 -3.21 -28.01 24.86
CA LYS A 400 -1.86 -28.14 25.43
C LYS A 400 -0.76 -28.03 24.37
N GLY A 401 -0.94 -28.66 23.20
CA GLY A 401 0.04 -28.68 22.11
C GLY A 401 0.24 -27.31 21.45
N SER A 402 -0.84 -26.53 21.35
CA SER A 402 -0.82 -25.18 20.76
C SER A 402 -0.46 -24.06 21.75
N GLY A 403 -0.33 -24.38 23.05
CA GLY A 403 -0.15 -23.36 24.08
C GLY A 403 -1.39 -22.46 24.27
N ARG A 404 -2.58 -22.94 23.89
CA ARG A 404 -3.85 -22.19 23.96
C ARG A 404 -4.82 -22.81 24.93
N THR A 405 -5.87 -22.07 25.25
CA THR A 405 -6.93 -22.54 26.15
C THR A 405 -7.94 -23.44 25.42
N ILE A 406 -8.62 -24.32 26.15
CA ILE A 406 -9.71 -25.12 25.59
C ILE A 406 -10.85 -24.24 25.08
N GLN A 407 -11.04 -23.06 25.67
CA GLN A 407 -12.04 -22.08 25.22
C GLN A 407 -11.73 -21.55 23.82
N GLU A 408 -10.47 -21.19 23.55
CA GLU A 408 -10.03 -20.74 22.19
C GLU A 408 -10.18 -21.87 21.16
N VAL A 409 -9.85 -23.11 21.50
CA VAL A 409 -10.08 -24.26 20.62
C VAL A 409 -11.57 -24.42 20.31
N ASN A 410 -12.45 -24.33 21.32
CA ASN A 410 -13.91 -24.43 21.09
C ASN A 410 -14.44 -23.25 20.27
N GLN A 411 -13.92 -22.05 20.47
CA GLN A 411 -14.29 -20.86 19.70
C GLN A 411 -13.91 -21.03 18.23
N LEU A 412 -12.71 -21.52 17.93
CA LEU A 412 -12.28 -21.80 16.56
C LEU A 412 -13.19 -22.84 15.89
N LEU A 413 -13.52 -23.94 16.59
CA LEU A 413 -14.41 -24.96 16.07
C LEU A 413 -15.82 -24.40 15.74
N LYS A 414 -16.35 -23.54 16.62
CA LYS A 414 -17.66 -22.89 16.41
C LYS A 414 -17.61 -21.95 15.21
N GLN A 415 -16.55 -21.15 15.08
CA GLN A 415 -16.37 -20.23 13.95
C GLN A 415 -16.23 -20.98 12.62
N PHE A 416 -15.46 -22.08 12.62
CA PHE A 416 -15.29 -22.95 11.45
C PHE A 416 -16.63 -23.57 11.01
N ASP A 417 -17.44 -24.09 11.94
CA ASP A 417 -18.77 -24.65 11.64
C ASP A 417 -19.71 -23.59 11.07
N GLN A 418 -19.74 -22.39 11.66
CA GLN A 418 -20.56 -21.26 11.17
C GLN A 418 -20.15 -20.86 9.74
N MET A 419 -18.85 -20.72 9.49
CA MET A 419 -18.30 -20.38 8.17
C MET A 419 -18.64 -21.47 7.13
N SER A 420 -18.45 -22.75 7.49
CA SER A 420 -18.77 -23.89 6.61
C SER A 420 -20.26 -23.91 6.25
N LYS A 421 -21.16 -23.62 7.19
CA LYS A 421 -22.59 -23.50 6.94
C LYS A 421 -22.92 -22.32 6.02
N MET A 422 -22.29 -21.17 6.24
CA MET A 422 -22.48 -19.98 5.40
C MET A 422 -22.03 -20.24 3.95
N MET A 423 -20.87 -20.85 3.75
CA MET A 423 -20.37 -21.22 2.42
C MET A 423 -21.32 -22.16 1.68
N LYS A 424 -21.92 -23.14 2.37
CA LYS A 424 -22.93 -24.03 1.78
C LYS A 424 -24.20 -23.29 1.35
N MET A 425 -24.69 -22.37 2.17
CA MET A 425 -25.87 -21.56 1.83
C MET A 425 -25.61 -20.69 0.59
N MET A 426 -24.42 -20.17 0.44
CA MET A 426 -24.04 -19.35 -0.72
C MET A 426 -24.03 -20.18 -2.03
N GLN A 427 -23.65 -21.47 -1.98
CA GLN A 427 -23.66 -22.36 -3.15
C GLN A 427 -25.06 -22.88 -3.53
N GLY A 428 -25.97 -22.98 -2.57
CA GLY A 428 -27.31 -23.56 -2.75
C GLY A 428 -28.38 -22.59 -3.31
N GLY A 429 -28.00 -21.52 -4.04
CA GLY A 429 -28.98 -20.56 -4.61
C GLY A 429 -29.52 -19.54 -3.59
N GLY A 430 -29.12 -19.61 -2.33
CA GLY A 430 -29.48 -18.66 -1.26
C GLY A 430 -28.77 -17.31 -1.34
N GLY A 431 -27.77 -17.17 -2.21
CA GLY A 431 -27.00 -15.91 -2.36
C GLY A 431 -27.86 -14.70 -2.72
N LYS A 432 -28.92 -14.89 -3.54
CA LYS A 432 -29.88 -13.81 -3.85
C LYS A 432 -30.73 -13.39 -2.64
N LYS A 433 -31.16 -14.35 -1.80
CA LYS A 433 -31.91 -14.05 -0.58
C LYS A 433 -31.05 -13.36 0.48
N MET A 434 -29.78 -13.72 0.60
CA MET A 434 -28.87 -13.10 1.56
C MET A 434 -28.48 -11.67 1.15
N MET A 435 -28.32 -11.40 -0.14
CA MET A 435 -28.10 -10.05 -0.68
C MET A 435 -29.33 -9.13 -0.45
N GLN A 436 -30.55 -9.67 -0.58
CA GLN A 436 -31.77 -8.95 -0.19
C GLN A 436 -31.90 -8.73 1.32
N MET A 437 -31.49 -9.70 2.16
CA MET A 437 -31.48 -9.51 3.63
C MET A 437 -30.45 -8.45 4.06
N MET A 438 -29.26 -8.41 3.46
CA MET A 438 -28.28 -7.34 3.74
C MET A 438 -28.74 -5.95 3.26
N GLN A 439 -29.49 -5.87 2.15
CA GLN A 439 -30.09 -4.61 1.71
C GLN A 439 -31.22 -4.13 2.60
N ASN A 440 -31.94 -5.03 3.27
CA ASN A 440 -33.05 -4.69 4.17
C ASN A 440 -32.62 -4.44 5.63
N MET A 441 -31.32 -4.59 5.97
CA MET A 441 -30.75 -4.28 7.28
C MET A 441 -30.05 -2.89 7.31
N LYS A 442 -30.34 -2.03 6.34
CA LYS A 442 -29.94 -0.62 6.30
C LYS A 442 -31.05 0.28 6.82
#